data_2cf7379cfbc44692c4b65ce0b45bcfc5
#
_entry.id   2cf7379cfbc44692c4b65ce0b45bcfc5
#
_cell.length_a   1.000
_cell.length_b   1.000
_cell.length_c   1.000
_cell.angle_alpha   90.00
_cell.angle_beta   90.00
_cell.angle_gamma   90.00
#
_symmetry.space_group_name_H-M   'P 1'
#
loop_
_entity.id
_entity.type
_entity.pdbx_description
1 polymer ?
#
loop_
_entity_poly.entity_id
_entity_poly.type
_entity_poly.pdbx_seq_one_letter_code
_entity_poly.pdbx_strand_id
1 'polypeptide(L)'
;ISCTSIEQPVGQLSGGNQQKVVLGRLLGAGCRVLLCDEPTRGVDAAAKETIHRRLRTFVADGGAVLLASGDLAELRSVCNRVLVLAAGRLVAGFERGWSDGEMTAAAFTSDARHAVEATGEHR
;
A
#
# COMPACT_ATOMS: atom_id res chain seq x y z
N ILE A 1 -0.87 -14.82 -14.54
CA ILE A 1 -0.75 -15.85 -13.49
C ILE A 1 -0.14 -17.08 -14.15
N SER A 2 0.97 -17.55 -13.60
CA SER A 2 1.59 -18.81 -14.02
C SER A 2 1.07 -19.93 -13.13
N CYS A 3 0.42 -20.92 -13.73
CA CYS A 3 -0.12 -22.10 -13.05
C CYS A 3 -0.02 -23.31 -14.01
N THR A 4 -0.06 -24.52 -13.47
CA THR A 4 -0.03 -25.76 -14.26
C THR A 4 -1.41 -26.15 -14.80
N SER A 5 -2.47 -25.73 -14.12
CA SER A 5 -3.87 -25.93 -14.49
C SER A 5 -4.74 -24.87 -13.85
N ILE A 6 -5.90 -24.58 -14.44
CA ILE A 6 -6.93 -23.70 -13.83
C ILE A 6 -7.54 -24.31 -12.58
N GLU A 7 -7.43 -25.61 -12.40
CA GLU A 7 -7.89 -26.33 -11.21
C GLU A 7 -6.86 -26.32 -10.07
N GLN A 8 -5.66 -25.78 -10.30
CA GLN A 8 -4.61 -25.75 -9.28
C GLN A 8 -5.05 -24.88 -8.10
N PRO A 9 -5.01 -25.39 -6.86
CA PRO A 9 -5.31 -24.63 -5.67
C PRO A 9 -4.40 -23.40 -5.54
N VAL A 10 -4.98 -22.23 -5.22
CA VAL A 10 -4.25 -20.95 -5.12
C VAL A 10 -3.09 -21.05 -4.13
N GLY A 11 -3.26 -21.78 -3.01
CA GLY A 11 -2.21 -21.96 -2.00
C GLY A 11 -0.95 -22.68 -2.50
N GLN A 12 -1.01 -23.34 -3.67
CA GLN A 12 0.14 -24.00 -4.30
C GLN A 12 0.87 -23.10 -5.30
N LEU A 13 0.36 -21.89 -5.54
CA LEU A 13 1.00 -20.89 -6.39
C LEU A 13 2.12 -20.17 -5.63
N SER A 14 3.07 -19.58 -6.36
CA SER A 14 4.01 -18.63 -5.78
C SER A 14 3.28 -17.42 -5.18
N GLY A 15 3.85 -16.78 -4.16
CA GLY A 15 3.26 -15.63 -3.49
C GLY A 15 2.82 -14.53 -4.46
N GLY A 16 3.65 -14.21 -5.46
CA GLY A 16 3.29 -13.23 -6.49
C GLY A 16 2.11 -13.66 -7.37
N ASN A 17 1.95 -14.95 -7.65
CA ASN A 17 0.78 -15.45 -8.37
C ASN A 17 -0.47 -15.48 -7.50
N GLN A 18 -0.34 -15.80 -6.21
CA GLN A 18 -1.44 -15.69 -5.24
C GLN A 18 -1.97 -14.26 -5.16
N GLN A 19 -1.08 -13.25 -5.04
CA GLN A 19 -1.46 -11.83 -5.03
C GLN A 19 -2.18 -11.42 -6.34
N LYS A 20 -1.70 -11.89 -7.48
CA LYS A 20 -2.36 -11.64 -8.77
C LYS A 20 -3.76 -12.25 -8.85
N VAL A 21 -3.99 -13.42 -8.24
CA VAL A 21 -5.34 -14.05 -8.16
C VAL A 21 -6.26 -13.21 -7.29
N VAL A 22 -5.81 -12.80 -6.10
CA VAL A 22 -6.60 -11.95 -5.19
C VAL A 22 -6.98 -10.65 -5.88
N LEU A 23 -6.02 -9.95 -6.47
CA LEU A 23 -6.26 -8.69 -7.20
C LEU A 23 -7.22 -8.91 -8.38
N GLY A 24 -7.05 -9.99 -9.14
CA GLY A 24 -7.92 -10.33 -10.28
C GLY A 24 -9.38 -10.54 -9.84
N ARG A 25 -9.61 -11.21 -8.71
CA ARG A 25 -10.94 -11.38 -8.12
C ARG A 25 -11.58 -10.04 -7.74
N LEU A 26 -10.82 -9.16 -7.08
CA LEU A 26 -11.31 -7.84 -6.67
C LEU A 26 -11.65 -6.97 -7.87
N LEU A 27 -10.78 -6.93 -8.88
CA LEU A 27 -11.03 -6.19 -10.12
C LEU A 27 -12.23 -6.73 -10.90
N GLY A 28 -12.43 -8.06 -10.91
CA GLY A 28 -13.56 -8.71 -11.57
C GLY A 28 -14.90 -8.58 -10.81
N ALA A 29 -14.88 -8.15 -9.56
CA ALA A 29 -16.09 -7.97 -8.75
C ALA A 29 -16.88 -6.69 -9.08
N GLY A 30 -16.40 -5.85 -10.01
CA GLY A 30 -17.09 -4.61 -10.40
C GLY A 30 -17.07 -3.52 -9.34
N CYS A 31 -16.17 -3.60 -8.36
CA CYS A 31 -16.02 -2.57 -7.34
C CYS A 31 -15.48 -1.26 -7.95
N ARG A 32 -15.78 -0.13 -7.33
CA ARG A 32 -15.28 1.19 -7.72
C ARG A 32 -14.16 1.69 -6.83
N VAL A 33 -13.97 1.07 -5.67
CA VAL A 33 -12.93 1.41 -4.71
C VAL A 33 -12.22 0.14 -4.28
N LEU A 34 -10.90 0.14 -4.33
CA LEU A 34 -10.04 -0.93 -3.83
C LEU A 34 -9.33 -0.48 -2.55
N LEU A 35 -9.37 -1.33 -1.53
CA LEU A 35 -8.55 -1.18 -0.33
C LEU A 35 -7.44 -2.24 -0.40
N CYS A 36 -6.20 -1.79 -0.44
CA CYS A 36 -5.02 -2.64 -0.57
C CYS A 36 -4.10 -2.42 0.64
N ASP A 37 -3.88 -3.49 1.39
CA ASP A 37 -2.94 -3.50 2.51
C ASP A 37 -1.71 -4.33 2.12
N GLU A 38 -0.54 -3.68 2.05
CA GLU A 38 0.74 -4.29 1.66
C GLU A 38 0.65 -5.20 0.41
N PRO A 39 0.06 -4.72 -0.74
CA PRO A 39 -0.31 -5.59 -1.86
C PRO A 39 0.88 -6.22 -2.58
N THR A 40 2.08 -5.72 -2.37
CA THR A 40 3.31 -6.23 -3.01
C THR A 40 4.29 -6.86 -2.02
N ARG A 41 3.87 -7.06 -0.77
CA ARG A 41 4.72 -7.66 0.24
C ARG A 41 5.08 -9.10 -0.11
N GLY A 42 6.39 -9.41 -0.11
CA GLY A 42 6.89 -10.75 -0.36
C GLY A 42 6.81 -11.22 -1.81
N VAL A 43 6.59 -10.30 -2.77
CA VAL A 43 6.59 -10.63 -4.20
C VAL A 43 7.87 -10.12 -4.87
N ASP A 44 8.25 -10.75 -5.99
CA ASP A 44 9.38 -10.32 -6.80
C ASP A 44 9.09 -9.03 -7.58
N ALA A 45 10.13 -8.38 -8.10
CA ALA A 45 10.03 -7.11 -8.80
C ALA A 45 9.10 -7.15 -10.03
N ALA A 46 9.06 -8.27 -10.77
CA ALA A 46 8.22 -8.41 -11.94
C ALA A 46 6.74 -8.55 -11.57
N ALA A 47 6.45 -9.28 -10.48
CA ALA A 47 5.11 -9.37 -9.93
C ALA A 47 4.65 -8.03 -9.38
N LYS A 48 5.52 -7.28 -8.66
CA LYS A 48 5.26 -5.94 -8.15
C LYS A 48 4.86 -4.98 -9.27
N GLU A 49 5.64 -4.90 -10.34
CA GLU A 49 5.32 -4.04 -11.49
C GLU A 49 3.99 -4.43 -12.16
N THR A 50 3.69 -5.73 -12.23
CA THR A 50 2.41 -6.19 -12.77
C THR A 50 1.23 -5.74 -11.90
N ILE A 51 1.34 -5.83 -10.57
CA ILE A 51 0.33 -5.35 -9.62
C ILE A 51 0.14 -3.84 -9.78
N HIS A 52 1.23 -3.06 -9.76
CA HIS A 52 1.17 -1.60 -9.92
C HIS A 52 0.50 -1.18 -11.22
N ARG A 53 0.81 -1.84 -12.33
CA ARG A 53 0.18 -1.57 -13.62
C ARG A 53 -1.33 -1.81 -13.56
N ARG A 54 -1.78 -2.89 -12.92
CA ARG A 54 -3.21 -3.19 -12.76
C ARG A 54 -3.92 -2.16 -11.90
N LEU A 55 -3.30 -1.70 -10.81
CA LEU A 55 -3.86 -0.62 -9.98
C LEU A 55 -3.97 0.69 -10.78
N ARG A 56 -2.94 1.05 -11.53
CA ARG A 56 -2.98 2.25 -12.41
C ARG A 56 -4.07 2.15 -13.48
N THR A 57 -4.23 1.00 -14.13
CA THR A 57 -5.32 0.78 -15.11
C THR A 57 -6.68 0.93 -14.44
N PHE A 58 -6.89 0.33 -13.28
CA PHE A 58 -8.15 0.44 -12.54
C PHE A 58 -8.51 1.89 -12.20
N VAL A 59 -7.53 2.70 -11.80
CA VAL A 59 -7.75 4.14 -11.55
C VAL A 59 -8.03 4.89 -12.85
N ALA A 60 -7.32 4.58 -13.95
CA ALA A 60 -7.57 5.19 -15.27
C ALA A 60 -8.98 4.88 -15.80
N ASP A 61 -9.54 3.72 -15.46
CA ASP A 61 -10.90 3.30 -15.79
C ASP A 61 -11.97 3.92 -14.84
N GLY A 62 -11.58 4.88 -14.01
CA GLY A 62 -12.48 5.61 -13.11
C GLY A 62 -12.65 5.00 -11.72
N GLY A 63 -11.85 4.04 -11.34
CA GLY A 63 -11.78 3.50 -9.99
C GLY A 63 -10.94 4.37 -9.04
N ALA A 64 -11.00 4.08 -7.76
CA ALA A 64 -10.15 4.66 -6.72
C ALA A 64 -9.44 3.58 -5.91
N VAL A 65 -8.21 3.84 -5.49
CA VAL A 65 -7.42 2.91 -4.68
C VAL A 65 -6.95 3.60 -3.41
N LEU A 66 -7.21 2.98 -2.27
CA LEU A 66 -6.56 3.31 -1.01
C LEU A 66 -5.52 2.23 -0.72
N LEU A 67 -4.25 2.62 -0.75
CA LEU A 67 -3.10 1.73 -0.57
C LEU A 67 -2.43 2.02 0.77
N ALA A 68 -2.27 1.00 1.61
CA ALA A 68 -1.39 1.04 2.77
C ALA A 68 -0.10 0.27 2.44
N SER A 69 1.05 0.90 2.65
CA SER A 69 2.36 0.28 2.43
C SER A 69 3.43 0.99 3.26
N GLY A 70 4.39 0.23 3.78
CA GLY A 70 5.61 0.74 4.40
C GLY A 70 6.74 1.02 3.39
N ASP A 71 6.58 0.64 2.13
CA ASP A 71 7.56 0.84 1.07
C ASP A 71 7.39 2.21 0.41
N LEU A 72 8.23 3.17 0.79
CA LEU A 72 8.19 4.55 0.26
C LEU A 72 8.41 4.60 -1.26
N ALA A 73 9.20 3.69 -1.83
CA ALA A 73 9.41 3.61 -3.28
C ALA A 73 8.13 3.15 -3.98
N GLU A 74 7.39 2.23 -3.39
CA GLU A 74 6.07 1.83 -3.88
C GLU A 74 5.09 3.01 -3.88
N LEU A 75 4.91 3.66 -2.73
CA LEU A 75 4.01 4.80 -2.59
C LEU A 75 4.33 5.89 -3.62
N ARG A 76 5.63 6.20 -3.81
CA ARG A 76 6.08 7.20 -4.80
C ARG A 76 5.72 6.81 -6.23
N SER A 77 5.79 5.51 -6.55
CA SER A 77 5.56 5.02 -7.92
C SER A 77 4.08 5.01 -8.31
N VAL A 78 3.17 4.78 -7.35
CA VAL A 78 1.74 4.55 -7.66
C VAL A 78 0.78 5.57 -7.08
N CYS A 79 1.14 6.28 -5.98
CA CYS A 79 0.22 7.18 -5.31
C CYS A 79 0.30 8.62 -5.83
N ASN A 80 -0.85 9.29 -5.90
CA ASN A 80 -0.96 10.72 -6.19
C ASN A 80 -0.87 11.54 -4.91
N ARG A 81 -1.38 11.00 -3.81
CA ARG A 81 -1.41 11.60 -2.49
C ARG A 81 -1.05 10.55 -1.45
N VAL A 82 -0.33 10.93 -0.42
CA VAL A 82 0.06 10.05 0.68
C VAL A 82 -0.36 10.69 2.01
N LEU A 83 -0.89 9.86 2.89
CA LEU A 83 -1.23 10.21 4.27
C LEU A 83 -0.31 9.44 5.20
N VAL A 84 0.27 10.13 6.16
CA VAL A 84 1.16 9.52 7.17
C VAL A 84 0.37 9.27 8.45
N LEU A 85 0.35 8.00 8.85
CA LEU A 85 -0.23 7.57 10.11
C LEU A 85 0.90 7.23 11.09
N ALA A 86 0.85 7.79 12.28
CA ALA A 86 1.76 7.46 13.37
C ALA A 86 0.97 7.37 14.68
N ALA A 87 1.25 6.37 15.50
CA ALA A 87 0.56 6.11 16.77
C ALA A 87 -0.98 6.16 16.66
N GLY A 88 -1.54 5.60 15.58
CA GLY A 88 -2.99 5.56 15.33
C GLY A 88 -3.62 6.90 14.91
N ARG A 89 -2.82 7.91 14.61
CA ARG A 89 -3.28 9.25 14.20
C ARG A 89 -2.75 9.64 12.83
N LEU A 90 -3.55 10.40 12.08
CA LEU A 90 -3.11 11.07 10.87
C LEU A 90 -2.25 12.28 11.24
N VAL A 91 -0.97 12.25 10.90
CA VAL A 91 0.01 13.27 11.30
C VAL A 91 0.43 14.18 10.16
N ALA A 92 0.34 13.74 8.92
CA ALA A 92 0.67 14.55 7.74
C ALA A 92 -0.03 14.04 6.48
N GLY A 93 -0.09 14.90 5.47
CA GLY A 93 -0.52 14.55 4.13
C GLY A 93 0.37 15.25 3.10
N PHE A 94 0.72 14.54 2.05
CA PHE A 94 1.58 15.03 0.98
C PHE A 94 0.96 14.76 -0.38
N GLU A 95 1.01 15.73 -1.25
CA GLU A 95 0.73 15.55 -2.67
C GLU A 95 1.98 15.00 -3.38
N ARG A 96 1.84 14.56 -4.62
CA ARG A 96 2.95 13.98 -5.39
C ARG A 96 4.16 14.92 -5.44
N GLY A 97 5.36 14.36 -5.26
CA GLY A 97 6.62 15.11 -5.26
C GLY A 97 7.34 15.19 -3.90
N TRP A 98 6.77 14.57 -2.87
CA TRP A 98 7.39 14.47 -1.55
C TRP A 98 8.72 13.70 -1.57
N SER A 99 9.60 13.98 -0.62
CA SER A 99 10.86 13.26 -0.38
C SER A 99 10.72 12.24 0.75
N ASP A 100 11.59 11.22 0.76
CA ASP A 100 11.63 10.23 1.85
C ASP A 100 11.93 10.88 3.20
N GLY A 101 12.75 11.95 3.21
CA GLY A 101 13.07 12.72 4.41
C GLY A 101 11.85 13.39 5.02
N GLU A 102 10.98 14.01 4.21
CA GLU A 102 9.74 14.65 4.68
C GLU A 102 8.78 13.61 5.27
N MET A 103 8.60 12.48 4.60
CA MET A 103 7.75 11.39 5.06
C MET A 103 8.24 10.81 6.39
N THR A 104 9.53 10.51 6.46
CA THR A 104 10.17 9.94 7.65
C THR A 104 10.10 10.94 8.82
N ALA A 105 10.43 12.21 8.60
CA ALA A 105 10.34 13.24 9.61
C ALA A 105 8.91 13.38 10.16
N ALA A 106 7.89 13.35 9.30
CA ALA A 106 6.49 13.42 9.74
C ALA A 106 6.10 12.25 10.65
N ALA A 107 6.54 11.03 10.32
CA ALA A 107 6.27 9.85 11.13
C ALA A 107 6.92 9.92 12.53
N PHE A 108 8.18 10.36 12.61
CA PHE A 108 8.92 10.42 13.88
C PHE A 108 8.59 11.64 14.73
N THR A 109 8.20 12.78 14.17
CA THR A 109 7.85 13.99 14.95
C THR A 109 6.60 13.75 15.83
N SER A 110 5.71 12.87 15.43
CA SER A 110 4.53 12.48 16.21
C SER A 110 4.91 11.62 17.43
N ASP A 111 5.90 10.74 17.30
CA ASP A 111 6.36 9.87 18.40
C ASP A 111 7.03 10.70 19.51
N ALA A 112 7.80 11.71 19.14
CA ALA A 112 8.47 12.60 20.11
C ALA A 112 7.49 13.43 20.95
N ARG A 113 6.35 13.87 20.37
CA ARG A 113 5.32 14.61 21.13
C ARG A 113 4.57 13.71 22.12
N HIS A 114 4.34 12.45 21.81
CA HIS A 114 3.69 11.49 22.72
C HIS A 114 4.59 11.07 23.87
N ALA A 115 5.90 10.95 23.64
CA ALA A 115 6.87 10.65 24.72
C ALA A 115 6.93 11.80 25.76
N VAL A 116 6.77 13.05 25.33
CA VAL A 116 6.77 14.22 26.21
C VAL A 116 5.46 14.34 27.02
N GLU A 117 4.30 14.03 26.42
CA GLU A 117 3.01 14.05 27.12
C GLU A 117 2.88 12.91 28.12
N ALA A 118 3.41 11.71 27.80
CA ALA A 118 3.39 10.57 28.74
C ALA A 118 4.31 10.74 29.97
N THR A 119 5.33 11.61 29.87
CA THR A 119 6.24 11.91 31.00
C THR A 119 5.79 13.12 31.83
N GLY A 120 4.78 13.87 31.38
CA GLY A 120 4.28 15.09 32.05
C GLY A 120 3.18 14.89 33.10
N GLU A 121 2.61 13.69 33.23
CA GLU A 121 1.47 13.43 34.13
C GLU A 121 1.84 12.82 35.50
N HIS A 122 3.09 12.97 35.97
CA HIS A 122 3.47 12.64 37.33
C HIS A 122 4.22 13.80 37.98
N ARG A 123 3.46 14.82 38.37
CA ARG A 123 3.82 15.75 39.48
C ARG A 123 2.56 16.23 40.18
#